data_7f173dcd81507ec597ab601e4faa5345
#
_entry.id   7f173dcd81507ec597ab601e4faa5345
#
_cell.length_a   1.000
_cell.length_b   1.000
_cell.length_c   1.000
_cell.angle_alpha   90.00
_cell.angle_beta   90.00
_cell.angle_gamma   90.00
#
_symmetry.space_group_name_H-M   'P 1'
#
loop_
_entity.id
_entity.type
_entity.pdbx_description
1 polymer ?
#
loop_
_entity_poly.entity_id
_entity_poly.type
_entity_poly.pdbx_seq_one_letter_code
_entity_poly.pdbx_strand_id
1 'polypeptide(L)'
;MTTFIFGDYIYETPIFVIKALKKAEIPEALEQMEKLRRTGFLVGYIRYDAVSPVPDEEMQPDPHFEPAPYVHFVLFRHRRKLPELKPAGPAFCPSFSKHVSLRTMETMRGAVLSSNADADVEVSQEAVFSTACPGRAVYDHFVRLNPAAPHIYFKDDFEELICLSDRKLLETEKKDFGEPEYITLQAASEEDAACIASRAETCAEKGSVERRGCTVTLTFRKGAVVKDMLDAFFPGPGALGRTGTPDDLFGLELRRRGIFGGAIGVLSLHSVVLYSGCRTFEKRPGDSQYRLALGARINKGVSAQAAYEGMLAEVKELTLPSDFALEERMRLEDGSVFLLERHLKHLKKLGESLGIPVESLQKLIDGLEDAGVLPVPGMQDRFAPEVLKSSWSKLPAEWSGMVEAGGVSELRLSLKGSGALELSATRAADPAAGSKPLLGLSRKALDDRNDFMALSSNYHPWFDDALQRVAGGECFDVFFVNRFGAACCGAHSDLIFEVNGELVTPPLTMGGVHGVLRNLLVEKGVIREKEMSMTEAFAANRVFCADPVYGTVEVDLQDPRRAAK
;
A
#
# COMPACT_ATOMS: atom_id res chain seq x y z
N MET A 1 -0.41 -23.93 -5.30
CA MET A 1 -1.37 -24.42 -4.25
C MET A 1 -2.44 -23.36 -4.06
N THR A 2 -3.70 -23.72 -4.34
CA THR A 2 -4.83 -22.76 -4.27
C THR A 2 -5.17 -22.47 -2.82
N THR A 3 -5.16 -21.19 -2.46
CA THR A 3 -5.54 -20.71 -1.13
C THR A 3 -6.58 -19.61 -1.29
N PHE A 4 -7.65 -19.68 -0.51
CA PHE A 4 -8.66 -18.65 -0.45
C PHE A 4 -8.96 -18.26 1.00
N ILE A 5 -9.00 -16.96 1.27
CA ILE A 5 -9.42 -16.40 2.55
C ILE A 5 -10.60 -15.47 2.27
N PHE A 6 -11.64 -15.59 3.08
CA PHE A 6 -12.79 -14.70 3.04
C PHE A 6 -13.24 -14.40 4.46
N GLY A 7 -13.11 -13.15 4.87
CA GLY A 7 -13.35 -12.75 6.24
C GLY A 7 -12.55 -13.58 7.23
N ASP A 8 -13.23 -14.19 8.19
CA ASP A 8 -12.60 -15.01 9.25
C ASP A 8 -12.26 -16.45 8.86
N TYR A 9 -12.45 -16.84 7.59
CA TYR A 9 -12.28 -18.22 7.16
C TYR A 9 -11.23 -18.39 6.08
N ILE A 10 -10.48 -19.47 6.19
CA ILE A 10 -9.58 -19.97 5.14
C ILE A 10 -10.16 -21.26 4.54
N TYR A 11 -10.13 -21.33 3.22
CA TYR A 11 -10.60 -22.45 2.42
C TYR A 11 -9.37 -23.17 1.84
N GLU A 12 -9.28 -24.45 2.11
CA GLU A 12 -8.12 -25.28 1.74
C GLU A 12 -8.61 -26.57 1.10
N THR A 13 -7.75 -27.21 0.34
CA THR A 13 -8.04 -28.47 -0.36
C THR A 13 -9.13 -28.30 -1.42
N PRO A 14 -8.80 -27.69 -2.56
CA PRO A 14 -9.73 -27.52 -3.68
C PRO A 14 -10.14 -28.89 -4.24
N ILE A 15 -11.41 -29.02 -4.62
CA ILE A 15 -11.98 -30.26 -5.17
C ILE A 15 -12.22 -30.13 -6.66
N PHE A 16 -12.73 -28.97 -7.10
CA PHE A 16 -13.12 -28.74 -8.48
C PHE A 16 -12.94 -27.27 -8.83
N VAL A 17 -12.63 -26.98 -10.09
CA VAL A 17 -12.44 -25.63 -10.60
C VAL A 17 -13.40 -25.39 -11.74
N ILE A 18 -14.15 -24.28 -11.67
CA ILE A 18 -15.01 -23.77 -12.74
C ILE A 18 -14.28 -22.57 -13.36
N LYS A 19 -14.08 -22.61 -14.67
CA LYS A 19 -13.50 -21.50 -15.44
C LYS A 19 -14.28 -21.27 -16.71
N ALA A 20 -14.46 -19.99 -17.07
CA ALA A 20 -14.85 -19.57 -18.40
C ALA A 20 -13.76 -18.65 -18.97
N LEU A 21 -13.06 -19.10 -20.00
CA LEU A 21 -12.01 -18.36 -20.68
C LEU A 21 -12.55 -17.51 -21.85
N LYS A 22 -13.74 -17.87 -22.32
CA LYS A 22 -14.48 -17.18 -23.38
C LYS A 22 -15.88 -16.81 -22.91
N LYS A 23 -16.45 -15.74 -23.43
CA LYS A 23 -17.81 -15.33 -23.10
C LYS A 23 -18.86 -16.39 -23.40
N ALA A 24 -18.67 -17.17 -24.48
CA ALA A 24 -19.54 -18.27 -24.83
C ALA A 24 -19.61 -19.39 -23.77
N GLU A 25 -18.59 -19.51 -22.89
CA GLU A 25 -18.52 -20.53 -21.84
C GLU A 25 -19.20 -20.08 -20.53
N ILE A 26 -19.52 -18.78 -20.39
CA ILE A 26 -20.09 -18.21 -19.16
C ILE A 26 -21.42 -18.86 -18.77
N PRO A 27 -22.40 -19.09 -19.67
CA PRO A 27 -23.65 -19.72 -19.30
C PRO A 27 -23.47 -21.11 -18.66
N GLU A 28 -22.58 -21.93 -19.22
CA GLU A 28 -22.27 -23.26 -18.69
C GLU A 28 -21.60 -23.17 -17.32
N ALA A 29 -20.65 -22.24 -17.14
CA ALA A 29 -20.00 -21.99 -15.88
C ALA A 29 -21.01 -21.62 -14.78
N LEU A 30 -21.97 -20.76 -15.06
CA LEU A 30 -23.03 -20.35 -14.11
C LEU A 30 -23.95 -21.52 -13.76
N GLU A 31 -24.27 -22.40 -14.71
CA GLU A 31 -25.02 -23.63 -14.41
C GLU A 31 -24.24 -24.60 -13.51
N GLN A 32 -22.94 -24.75 -13.75
CA GLN A 32 -22.08 -25.55 -12.90
C GLN A 32 -22.00 -24.96 -11.49
N MET A 33 -21.89 -23.65 -11.36
CA MET A 33 -21.91 -22.96 -10.07
C MET A 33 -23.20 -23.26 -9.30
N GLU A 34 -24.39 -23.19 -9.94
CA GLU A 34 -25.66 -23.49 -9.28
C GLU A 34 -25.73 -24.95 -8.79
N LYS A 35 -25.22 -25.89 -9.55
CA LYS A 35 -25.20 -27.33 -9.16
C LYS A 35 -24.21 -27.55 -7.99
N LEU A 36 -23.00 -27.00 -8.09
CA LEU A 36 -21.91 -27.32 -7.17
C LEU A 36 -21.96 -26.54 -5.85
N ARG A 37 -22.57 -25.34 -5.79
CA ARG A 37 -22.76 -24.61 -4.52
C ARG A 37 -23.55 -25.40 -3.47
N ARG A 38 -24.31 -26.43 -3.90
CA ARG A 38 -25.06 -27.32 -3.02
C ARG A 38 -24.20 -28.38 -2.36
N THR A 39 -22.98 -28.60 -2.82
CA THR A 39 -22.08 -29.66 -2.36
C THR A 39 -20.93 -29.19 -1.50
N GLY A 40 -20.73 -27.86 -1.40
CA GLY A 40 -19.66 -27.25 -0.64
C GLY A 40 -19.66 -25.72 -0.76
N PHE A 41 -18.48 -25.14 -0.66
CA PHE A 41 -18.25 -23.71 -0.78
C PHE A 41 -17.59 -23.43 -2.14
N LEU A 42 -18.29 -22.73 -3.01
CA LEU A 42 -17.73 -22.18 -4.24
C LEU A 42 -17.17 -20.79 -3.94
N VAL A 43 -15.89 -20.60 -4.17
CA VAL A 43 -15.18 -19.39 -3.84
C VAL A 43 -14.44 -18.89 -5.06
N GLY A 44 -14.58 -17.61 -5.39
CA GLY A 44 -13.96 -17.08 -6.60
C GLY A 44 -14.53 -15.75 -7.03
N TYR A 45 -14.48 -15.49 -8.33
CA TYR A 45 -14.85 -14.20 -8.89
C TYR A 45 -15.46 -14.31 -10.29
N ILE A 46 -16.14 -13.22 -10.68
CA ILE A 46 -16.58 -12.90 -12.04
C ILE A 46 -15.98 -11.55 -12.40
N ARG A 47 -15.22 -11.49 -13.49
CA ARG A 47 -14.64 -10.23 -13.97
C ARG A 47 -15.71 -9.34 -14.58
N TYR A 48 -15.52 -8.04 -14.50
CA TYR A 48 -16.39 -7.06 -15.15
C TYR A 48 -16.53 -7.33 -16.66
N ASP A 49 -15.43 -7.72 -17.30
CA ASP A 49 -15.38 -7.99 -18.74
C ASP A 49 -16.32 -9.14 -19.19
N ALA A 50 -16.77 -9.99 -18.24
CA ALA A 50 -17.76 -11.06 -18.52
C ALA A 50 -19.11 -10.50 -19.02
N VAL A 51 -19.46 -9.28 -18.62
CA VAL A 51 -20.72 -8.62 -18.97
C VAL A 51 -20.51 -7.42 -19.90
N SER A 52 -19.27 -7.10 -20.28
CA SER A 52 -18.98 -6.08 -21.29
C SER A 52 -19.63 -6.46 -22.63
N PRO A 53 -20.28 -5.53 -23.34
CA PRO A 53 -20.84 -5.78 -24.66
C PRO A 53 -19.76 -5.93 -25.76
N VAL A 54 -18.52 -5.54 -25.48
CA VAL A 54 -17.42 -5.64 -26.45
C VAL A 54 -17.11 -7.10 -26.73
N PRO A 55 -17.10 -7.57 -28.01
CA PRO A 55 -16.74 -8.93 -28.36
C PRO A 55 -15.31 -9.30 -27.94
N ASP A 56 -15.04 -10.59 -27.70
CA ASP A 56 -13.71 -11.07 -27.29
C ASP A 56 -12.60 -10.69 -28.29
N GLU A 57 -12.92 -10.68 -29.57
CA GLU A 57 -11.98 -10.37 -30.65
C GLU A 57 -11.59 -8.89 -30.70
N GLU A 58 -12.45 -8.01 -30.20
CA GLU A 58 -12.24 -6.56 -30.18
C GLU A 58 -11.58 -6.09 -28.87
N MET A 59 -11.56 -6.94 -27.84
CA MET A 59 -10.89 -6.61 -26.60
C MET A 59 -9.38 -6.70 -26.76
N GLN A 60 -8.68 -5.61 -26.46
CA GLN A 60 -7.22 -5.62 -26.49
C GLN A 60 -6.68 -6.64 -25.47
N PRO A 61 -5.76 -7.53 -25.89
CA PRO A 61 -5.12 -8.46 -24.98
C PRO A 61 -4.38 -7.70 -23.89
N ASP A 62 -4.53 -8.14 -22.64
CA ASP A 62 -3.71 -7.66 -21.56
C ASP A 62 -2.48 -8.58 -21.41
N PRO A 63 -1.29 -8.12 -21.83
CA PRO A 63 -0.08 -8.95 -21.82
C PRO A 63 0.30 -9.44 -20.42
N HIS A 64 -0.25 -8.81 -19.37
CA HIS A 64 0.00 -9.18 -17.97
C HIS A 64 -1.01 -10.23 -17.43
N PHE A 65 -2.20 -10.37 -18.06
CA PHE A 65 -3.29 -11.21 -17.50
C PHE A 65 -3.90 -12.21 -18.50
N GLU A 66 -3.33 -12.40 -19.68
CA GLU A 66 -3.84 -13.40 -20.60
C GLU A 66 -3.18 -14.76 -20.42
N PRO A 67 -4.00 -15.83 -20.51
CA PRO A 67 -5.45 -15.85 -20.54
C PRO A 67 -6.07 -15.77 -19.14
N ALA A 68 -6.69 -14.62 -18.80
CA ALA A 68 -7.41 -14.47 -17.55
C ALA A 68 -8.87 -14.92 -17.71
N PRO A 69 -9.41 -15.80 -16.85
CA PRO A 69 -10.78 -16.28 -16.97
C PRO A 69 -11.78 -15.16 -16.64
N TYR A 70 -12.90 -15.11 -17.37
CA TYR A 70 -14.05 -14.27 -17.07
C TYR A 70 -14.76 -14.68 -15.80
N VAL A 71 -14.85 -15.99 -15.58
CA VAL A 71 -15.42 -16.62 -14.39
C VAL A 71 -14.40 -17.61 -13.85
N HIS A 72 -14.10 -17.51 -12.57
CA HIS A 72 -13.20 -18.42 -11.90
C HIS A 72 -13.70 -18.72 -10.50
N PHE A 73 -14.23 -19.91 -10.28
CA PHE A 73 -14.64 -20.39 -8.97
C PHE A 73 -14.00 -21.74 -8.66
N VAL A 74 -13.66 -21.91 -7.40
CA VAL A 74 -13.06 -23.13 -6.87
C VAL A 74 -13.99 -23.69 -5.81
N LEU A 75 -14.30 -24.99 -5.92
CA LEU A 75 -15.10 -25.73 -4.93
C LEU A 75 -14.21 -26.24 -3.82
N PHE A 76 -14.57 -25.89 -2.58
CA PHE A 76 -13.97 -26.41 -1.36
C PHE A 76 -15.02 -27.16 -0.53
N ARG A 77 -14.62 -28.27 0.10
CA ARG A 77 -15.51 -29.02 0.98
C ARG A 77 -15.53 -28.47 2.39
N HIS A 78 -14.40 -27.93 2.84
CA HIS A 78 -14.19 -27.51 4.22
C HIS A 78 -13.59 -26.10 4.28
N ARG A 79 -13.89 -25.43 5.38
CA ARG A 79 -13.23 -24.17 5.77
C ARG A 79 -12.84 -24.26 7.24
N ARG A 80 -11.82 -23.55 7.65
CA ARG A 80 -11.44 -23.39 9.05
C ARG A 80 -11.34 -21.92 9.41
N LYS A 81 -11.45 -21.61 10.69
CA LYS A 81 -11.25 -20.24 11.16
C LYS A 81 -9.81 -19.79 10.91
N LEU A 82 -9.67 -18.57 10.44
CA LEU A 82 -8.35 -17.96 10.21
C LEU A 82 -7.66 -17.77 11.57
N PRO A 83 -6.38 -18.16 11.71
CA PRO A 83 -5.61 -17.84 12.92
C PRO A 83 -5.46 -16.33 13.08
N GLU A 84 -5.37 -15.87 14.34
CA GLU A 84 -5.06 -14.47 14.63
C GLU A 84 -3.76 -14.02 13.93
N LEU A 85 -3.78 -12.79 13.42
CA LEU A 85 -2.61 -12.21 12.76
C LEU A 85 -1.50 -11.96 13.79
N LYS A 86 -0.29 -12.36 13.44
CA LYS A 86 0.88 -12.02 14.25
C LYS A 86 1.16 -10.51 14.18
N PRO A 87 1.55 -9.87 15.30
CA PRO A 87 1.69 -8.41 15.37
C PRO A 87 2.73 -7.80 14.43
N ALA A 88 3.75 -8.52 14.01
CA ALA A 88 4.83 -7.99 13.18
C ALA A 88 5.13 -8.91 12.01
N GLY A 89 4.94 -8.42 10.82
CA GLY A 89 5.35 -9.02 9.54
C GLY A 89 5.82 -7.94 8.58
N PRO A 90 6.40 -8.31 7.44
CA PRO A 90 6.75 -7.34 6.42
C PRO A 90 5.51 -6.54 6.02
N ALA A 91 5.69 -5.24 5.80
CA ALA A 91 4.64 -4.31 5.45
C ALA A 91 4.77 -3.88 4.00
N PHE A 92 3.65 -3.81 3.30
CA PHE A 92 3.57 -3.31 1.93
C PHE A 92 3.57 -1.78 1.94
N CYS A 93 4.52 -1.19 1.21
CA CYS A 93 4.56 0.25 0.97
C CYS A 93 4.13 0.53 -0.47
N PRO A 94 3.26 1.51 -0.71
CA PRO A 94 2.80 1.86 -2.05
C PRO A 94 3.87 2.60 -2.86
N SER A 95 4.96 1.92 -3.20
CA SER A 95 5.96 2.45 -4.13
C SER A 95 5.42 2.33 -5.55
N PHE A 96 5.00 3.46 -6.13
CA PHE A 96 4.40 3.49 -7.45
C PHE A 96 5.44 3.26 -8.55
N SER A 97 5.22 2.27 -9.41
CA SER A 97 5.88 2.15 -10.70
C SER A 97 5.08 2.80 -11.84
N LYS A 98 3.78 3.01 -11.64
CA LYS A 98 2.90 3.76 -12.53
C LYS A 98 1.78 4.40 -11.72
N HIS A 99 1.58 5.68 -11.91
CA HIS A 99 0.53 6.46 -11.25
C HIS A 99 -0.70 6.63 -12.14
N VAL A 100 -1.85 6.87 -11.51
CA VAL A 100 -2.99 7.52 -12.17
C VAL A 100 -2.57 8.91 -12.68
N SER A 101 -3.18 9.38 -13.76
CA SER A 101 -2.78 10.60 -14.45
C SER A 101 -3.92 11.60 -14.50
N LEU A 102 -3.67 12.83 -14.04
CA LEU A 102 -4.63 13.93 -14.18
C LEU A 102 -4.95 14.20 -15.64
N ARG A 103 -3.95 14.22 -16.53
CA ARG A 103 -4.16 14.42 -17.98
C ARG A 103 -5.08 13.37 -18.59
N THR A 104 -4.94 12.10 -18.16
CA THR A 104 -5.85 11.03 -18.60
C THR A 104 -7.26 11.29 -18.09
N MET A 105 -7.41 11.72 -16.83
CA MET A 105 -8.71 12.05 -16.26
C MET A 105 -9.39 13.23 -16.99
N GLU A 106 -8.63 14.28 -17.34
CA GLU A 106 -9.12 15.40 -18.14
C GLU A 106 -9.63 14.94 -19.51
N THR A 107 -8.88 14.06 -20.18
CA THR A 107 -9.25 13.48 -21.47
C THR A 107 -10.54 12.64 -21.35
N MET A 108 -10.62 11.76 -20.38
CA MET A 108 -11.79 10.91 -20.13
C MET A 108 -13.03 11.76 -19.84
N ARG A 109 -12.91 12.75 -18.95
CA ARG A 109 -13.99 13.66 -18.62
C ARG A 109 -14.46 14.45 -19.84
N GLY A 110 -13.53 14.97 -20.63
CA GLY A 110 -13.84 15.69 -21.87
C GLY A 110 -14.66 14.83 -22.83
N ALA A 111 -14.26 13.59 -23.05
CA ALA A 111 -14.96 12.66 -23.95
C ALA A 111 -16.36 12.30 -23.43
N VAL A 112 -16.49 11.95 -22.13
CA VAL A 112 -17.79 11.61 -21.52
C VAL A 112 -18.78 12.76 -21.66
N LEU A 113 -18.39 13.98 -21.27
CA LEU A 113 -19.31 15.13 -21.32
C LEU A 113 -19.60 15.65 -22.74
N SER A 114 -18.69 15.37 -23.70
CA SER A 114 -18.92 15.67 -25.10
C SER A 114 -19.91 14.70 -25.74
N SER A 115 -19.90 13.44 -25.33
CA SER A 115 -20.85 12.43 -25.78
C SER A 115 -22.26 12.65 -25.18
N ASN A 116 -22.30 12.93 -23.87
CA ASN A 116 -23.53 13.25 -23.15
C ASN A 116 -23.25 14.21 -21.99
N ALA A 117 -23.73 15.45 -22.07
CA ALA A 117 -23.52 16.48 -21.05
C ALA A 117 -24.09 16.12 -19.66
N ASP A 118 -25.11 15.28 -19.60
CA ASP A 118 -25.75 14.82 -18.36
C ASP A 118 -25.33 13.40 -17.96
N ALA A 119 -24.28 12.88 -18.58
CA ALA A 119 -23.73 11.56 -18.24
C ALA A 119 -23.25 11.50 -16.78
N ASP A 120 -23.53 10.37 -16.12
CA ASP A 120 -22.94 9.98 -14.84
C ASP A 120 -22.32 8.59 -15.01
N VAL A 121 -21.02 8.55 -15.26
CA VAL A 121 -20.29 7.35 -15.69
C VAL A 121 -19.09 7.12 -14.78
N GLU A 122 -18.90 5.89 -14.34
CA GLU A 122 -17.69 5.48 -13.64
C GLU A 122 -16.60 5.09 -14.65
N VAL A 123 -15.48 5.80 -14.63
CA VAL A 123 -14.27 5.49 -15.40
C VAL A 123 -13.18 4.96 -14.48
N SER A 124 -12.25 4.17 -15.03
CA SER A 124 -11.14 3.63 -14.25
C SER A 124 -9.76 4.05 -14.79
N GLN A 125 -8.82 4.20 -13.88
CA GLN A 125 -7.39 4.26 -14.15
C GLN A 125 -6.66 3.21 -13.32
N GLU A 126 -5.40 2.98 -13.62
CA GLU A 126 -4.59 1.97 -12.95
C GLU A 126 -3.39 2.59 -12.26
N ALA A 127 -3.16 2.15 -11.04
CA ALA A 127 -1.89 2.30 -10.35
C ALA A 127 -1.17 0.96 -10.33
N VAL A 128 0.15 0.97 -10.51
CA VAL A 128 1.01 -0.21 -10.46
C VAL A 128 2.04 -0.03 -9.36
N PHE A 129 2.17 -1.03 -8.50
CA PHE A 129 3.06 -1.01 -7.35
C PHE A 129 4.08 -2.14 -7.47
N SER A 130 5.35 -1.82 -7.24
CA SER A 130 6.40 -2.83 -7.10
C SER A 130 6.63 -3.15 -5.64
N THR A 131 6.76 -4.45 -5.30
CA THR A 131 7.04 -4.89 -3.95
C THR A 131 7.86 -6.18 -3.93
N ALA A 132 8.75 -6.32 -2.96
CA ALA A 132 9.44 -7.56 -2.63
C ALA A 132 8.66 -8.41 -1.60
N CYS A 133 7.58 -7.87 -1.02
CA CYS A 133 6.77 -8.57 -0.04
C CYS A 133 6.04 -9.78 -0.67
N PRO A 134 6.01 -10.94 0.02
CA PRO A 134 5.14 -12.03 -0.36
C PRO A 134 3.66 -11.61 -0.28
N GLY A 135 2.82 -12.10 -1.21
CA GLY A 135 1.43 -11.68 -1.27
C GLY A 135 0.63 -11.92 0.02
N ARG A 136 0.93 -12.99 0.75
CA ARG A 136 0.31 -13.21 2.06
C ARG A 136 0.70 -12.13 3.08
N ALA A 137 1.93 -11.64 3.05
CA ALA A 137 2.36 -10.55 3.94
C ALA A 137 1.72 -9.21 3.56
N VAL A 138 1.53 -8.95 2.25
CA VAL A 138 0.77 -7.81 1.75
C VAL A 138 -0.69 -7.87 2.22
N TYR A 139 -1.34 -9.04 2.10
CA TYR A 139 -2.69 -9.26 2.61
C TYR A 139 -2.77 -9.00 4.13
N ASP A 140 -1.85 -9.58 4.92
CA ASP A 140 -1.82 -9.42 6.37
C ASP A 140 -1.58 -7.95 6.78
N HIS A 141 -0.84 -7.18 5.97
CA HIS A 141 -0.68 -5.73 6.15
C HIS A 141 -2.01 -4.99 5.96
N PHE A 142 -2.72 -5.25 4.87
CA PHE A 142 -4.01 -4.61 4.60
C PHE A 142 -5.07 -4.93 5.65
N VAL A 143 -5.11 -6.16 6.16
CA VAL A 143 -6.03 -6.55 7.24
C VAL A 143 -5.76 -5.73 8.50
N ARG A 144 -4.49 -5.45 8.81
CA ARG A 144 -4.14 -4.60 9.96
C ARG A 144 -4.54 -3.13 9.78
N LEU A 145 -4.39 -2.60 8.56
CA LEU A 145 -4.79 -1.21 8.28
C LEU A 145 -6.29 -1.00 8.27
N ASN A 146 -7.05 -2.00 7.81
CA ASN A 146 -8.48 -1.90 7.57
C ASN A 146 -9.24 -3.04 8.27
N PRO A 147 -9.22 -3.15 9.61
CA PRO A 147 -9.74 -4.31 10.32
C PRO A 147 -11.27 -4.49 10.19
N ALA A 148 -12.00 -3.44 9.83
CA ALA A 148 -13.46 -3.47 9.67
C ALA A 148 -13.91 -3.89 8.26
N ALA A 149 -13.03 -3.88 7.26
CA ALA A 149 -13.38 -4.27 5.90
C ALA A 149 -13.43 -5.80 5.75
N PRO A 150 -14.30 -6.34 4.90
CA PRO A 150 -14.18 -7.72 4.50
C PRO A 150 -12.90 -7.92 3.69
N HIS A 151 -12.06 -8.85 4.13
CA HIS A 151 -10.79 -9.10 3.48
C HIS A 151 -10.87 -10.40 2.70
N ILE A 152 -10.51 -10.32 1.43
CA ILE A 152 -10.49 -11.47 0.54
C ILE A 152 -9.08 -11.64 -0.02
N TYR A 153 -8.53 -12.83 0.14
CA TYR A 153 -7.27 -13.24 -0.47
C TYR A 153 -7.50 -14.48 -1.31
N PHE A 154 -7.21 -14.39 -2.58
CA PHE A 154 -7.27 -15.51 -3.51
C PHE A 154 -5.90 -15.69 -4.16
N LYS A 155 -5.42 -16.93 -4.19
CA LYS A 155 -4.20 -17.29 -4.89
C LYS A 155 -4.31 -18.66 -5.47
N ASP A 156 -4.01 -18.80 -6.75
CA ASP A 156 -3.79 -20.08 -7.42
C ASP A 156 -2.53 -20.04 -8.30
N ASP A 157 -2.44 -20.93 -9.29
CA ASP A 157 -1.31 -21.01 -10.21
C ASP A 157 -1.38 -19.95 -11.34
N PHE A 158 -2.48 -19.19 -11.45
CA PHE A 158 -2.73 -18.22 -12.52
C PHE A 158 -2.68 -16.78 -12.03
N GLU A 159 -3.13 -16.54 -10.80
CA GLU A 159 -3.28 -15.17 -10.29
C GLU A 159 -3.28 -15.12 -8.76
N GLU A 160 -3.05 -13.93 -8.26
CA GLU A 160 -3.11 -13.59 -6.85
C GLU A 160 -3.88 -12.28 -6.70
N LEU A 161 -4.97 -12.32 -5.92
CA LEU A 161 -5.89 -11.20 -5.70
C LEU A 161 -5.98 -10.88 -4.20
N ILE A 162 -5.97 -9.59 -3.89
CA ILE A 162 -6.27 -9.07 -2.54
C ILE A 162 -7.39 -8.05 -2.69
N CYS A 163 -8.59 -8.37 -2.25
CA CYS A 163 -9.73 -7.48 -2.32
C CYS A 163 -10.06 -6.92 -0.94
N LEU A 164 -10.15 -5.59 -0.87
CA LEU A 164 -10.45 -4.80 0.33
C LEU A 164 -11.80 -4.08 0.21
N SER A 165 -12.64 -4.51 -0.71
CA SER A 165 -13.92 -3.86 -0.96
C SER A 165 -14.88 -4.04 0.21
N ASP A 166 -15.42 -2.94 0.70
CA ASP A 166 -16.55 -2.89 1.63
C ASP A 166 -17.90 -2.87 0.91
N ARG A 167 -17.88 -2.75 -0.42
CA ARG A 167 -19.06 -2.65 -1.28
C ARG A 167 -19.68 -4.02 -1.55
N LYS A 168 -20.62 -4.41 -0.71
CA LYS A 168 -21.38 -5.65 -0.88
C LYS A 168 -22.33 -5.55 -2.07
N LEU A 169 -22.21 -6.47 -3.03
CA LEU A 169 -23.10 -6.55 -4.18
C LEU A 169 -24.31 -7.42 -3.87
N LEU A 170 -24.10 -8.50 -3.16
CA LEU A 170 -25.13 -9.48 -2.88
C LEU A 170 -24.81 -10.24 -1.58
N GLU A 171 -25.77 -10.32 -0.68
CA GLU A 171 -25.72 -11.22 0.47
C GLU A 171 -27.10 -11.84 0.68
N THR A 172 -27.16 -13.15 0.62
CA THR A 172 -28.37 -13.92 0.88
C THR A 172 -28.11 -14.92 1.98
N GLU A 173 -29.06 -15.09 2.89
CA GLU A 173 -29.07 -16.17 3.86
C GLU A 173 -30.38 -16.93 3.76
N LYS A 174 -30.27 -18.26 3.66
CA LYS A 174 -31.41 -19.18 3.79
C LYS A 174 -31.41 -19.78 5.19
N LYS A 175 -32.52 -19.66 5.89
CA LYS A 175 -32.68 -20.34 7.18
C LYS A 175 -32.97 -21.83 7.00
N ASP A 176 -33.79 -22.17 6.00
CA ASP A 176 -34.20 -23.53 5.71
C ASP A 176 -34.21 -23.85 4.21
N PHE A 177 -34.07 -25.14 3.87
CA PHE A 177 -34.09 -25.64 2.50
C PHE A 177 -35.49 -25.48 1.89
N GLY A 178 -35.64 -24.56 0.94
CA GLY A 178 -36.91 -24.34 0.21
C GLY A 178 -37.59 -23.00 0.53
N GLU A 179 -37.11 -22.23 1.49
CA GLU A 179 -37.56 -20.86 1.68
C GLU A 179 -36.98 -19.91 0.62
N PRO A 180 -37.75 -18.90 0.17
CA PRO A 180 -37.21 -17.87 -0.70
C PRO A 180 -36.11 -17.07 0.01
N GLU A 181 -35.08 -16.68 -0.76
CA GLU A 181 -33.97 -15.90 -0.23
C GLU A 181 -34.38 -14.43 -0.10
N TYR A 182 -34.31 -13.89 1.11
CA TYR A 182 -34.55 -12.48 1.40
C TYR A 182 -33.25 -11.70 1.36
N ILE A 183 -33.27 -10.52 0.72
CA ILE A 183 -32.09 -9.65 0.58
C ILE A 183 -32.42 -8.22 1.00
N THR A 184 -31.44 -7.61 1.63
CA THR A 184 -31.36 -6.16 1.82
C THR A 184 -30.06 -5.63 1.22
N LEU A 185 -30.16 -4.65 0.33
CA LEU A 185 -29.04 -4.02 -0.36
C LEU A 185 -28.96 -2.54 -0.01
N GLN A 186 -27.76 -2.03 0.19
CA GLN A 186 -27.49 -0.61 0.34
C GLN A 186 -26.85 -0.09 -0.96
N ALA A 187 -27.54 0.80 -1.66
CA ALA A 187 -27.03 1.48 -2.84
C ALA A 187 -26.22 2.73 -2.45
N ALA A 188 -25.38 3.20 -3.37
CA ALA A 188 -24.57 4.40 -3.15
C ALA A 188 -25.40 5.70 -3.27
N SER A 189 -26.49 5.66 -4.04
CA SER A 189 -27.41 6.79 -4.24
C SER A 189 -28.85 6.30 -4.39
N GLU A 190 -29.82 7.22 -4.31
CA GLU A 190 -31.23 6.89 -4.57
C GLU A 190 -31.48 6.49 -6.03
N GLU A 191 -30.72 7.05 -6.97
CA GLU A 191 -30.78 6.68 -8.38
C GLU A 191 -30.28 5.26 -8.60
N ASP A 192 -29.19 4.91 -7.97
CA ASP A 192 -28.66 3.54 -7.97
C ASP A 192 -29.67 2.56 -7.37
N ALA A 193 -30.31 2.93 -6.26
CA ALA A 193 -31.35 2.12 -5.63
C ALA A 193 -32.55 1.91 -6.56
N ALA A 194 -32.97 2.94 -7.30
CA ALA A 194 -34.03 2.83 -8.28
C ALA A 194 -33.66 1.89 -9.43
N CYS A 195 -32.46 2.00 -9.93
CA CYS A 195 -31.94 1.11 -10.98
C CYS A 195 -31.87 -0.36 -10.51
N ILE A 196 -31.35 -0.61 -9.31
CA ILE A 196 -31.28 -1.96 -8.70
C ILE A 196 -32.70 -2.52 -8.51
N ALA A 197 -33.63 -1.74 -7.97
CA ALA A 197 -35.00 -2.18 -7.74
C ALA A 197 -35.70 -2.59 -9.05
N SER A 198 -35.59 -1.77 -10.11
CA SER A 198 -36.16 -2.07 -11.42
C SER A 198 -35.62 -3.39 -12.02
N ARG A 199 -34.32 -3.66 -11.88
CA ARG A 199 -33.71 -4.90 -12.38
C ARG A 199 -34.09 -6.10 -11.52
N ALA A 200 -34.20 -5.91 -10.21
CA ALA A 200 -34.54 -6.95 -9.26
C ALA A 200 -35.96 -7.54 -9.50
N GLU A 201 -36.88 -6.77 -10.06
CA GLU A 201 -38.23 -7.26 -10.42
C GLU A 201 -38.20 -8.47 -11.34
N THR A 202 -37.16 -8.64 -12.14
CA THR A 202 -37.00 -9.80 -13.04
C THR A 202 -36.78 -11.13 -12.32
N CYS A 203 -36.20 -11.11 -11.12
CA CYS A 203 -35.86 -12.28 -10.33
C CYS A 203 -36.59 -12.34 -8.97
N ALA A 204 -37.28 -11.29 -8.58
CA ALA A 204 -38.00 -11.20 -7.32
C ALA A 204 -39.38 -11.85 -7.38
N GLU A 205 -39.93 -12.20 -6.22
CA GLU A 205 -41.36 -12.49 -6.07
C GLU A 205 -42.18 -11.24 -6.37
N LYS A 206 -43.32 -11.43 -7.00
CA LYS A 206 -44.19 -10.30 -7.41
C LYS A 206 -44.56 -9.43 -6.22
N GLY A 207 -44.19 -8.16 -6.28
CA GLY A 207 -44.50 -7.17 -5.25
C GLY A 207 -43.64 -7.25 -4.01
N SER A 208 -42.53 -8.01 -4.02
CA SER A 208 -41.59 -8.09 -2.91
C SER A 208 -40.47 -7.05 -2.94
N VAL A 209 -40.31 -6.34 -4.06
CA VAL A 209 -39.28 -5.30 -4.20
C VAL A 209 -39.75 -4.04 -3.50
N GLU A 210 -39.05 -3.65 -2.44
CA GLU A 210 -39.27 -2.40 -1.71
C GLU A 210 -38.03 -1.51 -1.80
N ARG A 211 -38.22 -0.22 -2.00
CA ARG A 211 -37.18 0.80 -1.96
C ARG A 211 -37.49 1.86 -0.90
N ARG A 212 -36.49 2.12 -0.04
CA ARG A 212 -36.55 3.19 0.97
C ARG A 212 -35.24 3.98 0.94
N GLY A 213 -35.26 5.14 0.28
CA GLY A 213 -34.04 5.93 0.02
C GLY A 213 -33.03 5.11 -0.78
N CYS A 214 -31.83 4.93 -0.23
CA CYS A 214 -30.76 4.11 -0.82
C CYS A 214 -30.86 2.62 -0.52
N THR A 215 -31.88 2.15 0.22
CA THR A 215 -32.02 0.73 0.58
C THR A 215 -33.02 0.05 -0.35
N VAL A 216 -32.66 -1.11 -0.88
CA VAL A 216 -33.52 -1.99 -1.67
C VAL A 216 -33.64 -3.33 -0.95
N THR A 217 -34.89 -3.75 -0.69
CA THR A 217 -35.19 -5.06 -0.11
C THR A 217 -36.05 -5.87 -1.09
N LEU A 218 -35.79 -7.14 -1.17
CA LEU A 218 -36.58 -8.04 -2.00
C LEU A 218 -36.51 -9.49 -1.50
N THR A 219 -37.47 -10.29 -1.97
CA THR A 219 -37.45 -11.74 -1.82
C THR A 219 -37.31 -12.36 -3.21
N PHE A 220 -36.33 -13.23 -3.41
CA PHE A 220 -36.20 -13.93 -4.68
C PHE A 220 -37.37 -14.89 -4.91
N ARG A 221 -37.83 -14.99 -6.17
CA ARG A 221 -38.83 -15.97 -6.55
C ARG A 221 -38.32 -17.39 -6.28
N LYS A 222 -39.19 -18.29 -5.95
CA LYS A 222 -38.86 -19.71 -5.77
C LYS A 222 -38.23 -20.25 -7.05
N GLY A 223 -37.01 -20.80 -6.91
CA GLY A 223 -36.26 -21.36 -8.05
C GLY A 223 -35.36 -20.35 -8.76
N ALA A 224 -35.19 -19.12 -8.25
CA ALA A 224 -34.17 -18.22 -8.75
C ALA A 224 -32.79 -18.85 -8.62
N VAL A 225 -31.99 -18.75 -9.68
CA VAL A 225 -30.64 -19.31 -9.76
C VAL A 225 -29.59 -18.19 -9.71
N VAL A 226 -28.33 -18.57 -9.51
CA VAL A 226 -27.19 -17.63 -9.42
C VAL A 226 -27.17 -16.65 -10.60
N LYS A 227 -27.50 -17.11 -11.82
CA LYS A 227 -27.60 -16.24 -13.00
C LYS A 227 -28.62 -15.11 -12.81
N ASP A 228 -29.83 -15.43 -12.34
CA ASP A 228 -30.89 -14.44 -12.13
C ASP A 228 -30.45 -13.37 -11.10
N MET A 229 -29.76 -13.82 -10.03
CA MET A 229 -29.22 -12.93 -9.01
C MET A 229 -28.15 -12.00 -9.58
N LEU A 230 -27.22 -12.53 -10.37
CA LEU A 230 -26.18 -11.73 -11.02
C LEU A 230 -26.77 -10.74 -12.01
N ASP A 231 -27.72 -11.15 -12.86
CA ASP A 231 -28.38 -10.26 -13.83
C ASP A 231 -29.07 -9.07 -13.15
N ALA A 232 -29.55 -9.26 -11.92
CA ALA A 232 -30.15 -8.18 -11.14
C ALA A 232 -29.13 -7.17 -10.57
N PHE A 233 -27.98 -7.62 -10.11
CA PHE A 233 -27.05 -6.79 -9.31
C PHE A 233 -25.72 -6.51 -9.98
N PHE A 234 -25.35 -7.27 -10.99
CA PHE A 234 -24.08 -7.17 -11.67
C PHE A 234 -24.25 -6.79 -13.15
N PRO A 235 -23.45 -5.87 -13.72
CA PRO A 235 -22.51 -4.97 -13.05
C PRO A 235 -23.23 -3.91 -12.21
N GLY A 236 -22.49 -3.30 -11.27
CA GLY A 236 -23.01 -2.26 -10.41
C GLY A 236 -23.56 -1.02 -11.17
N PRO A 237 -24.41 -0.16 -10.56
CA PRO A 237 -24.89 1.07 -11.17
C PRO A 237 -23.76 2.00 -11.62
N GLY A 238 -23.93 2.73 -12.74
CA GLY A 238 -22.96 3.67 -13.29
C GLY A 238 -21.78 3.03 -14.03
N ALA A 239 -21.65 1.70 -14.02
CA ALA A 239 -20.58 1.02 -14.76
C ALA A 239 -20.69 1.26 -16.28
N LEU A 240 -19.57 1.47 -16.96
CA LEU A 240 -19.49 1.51 -18.43
C LEU A 240 -20.11 0.23 -19.01
N GLY A 241 -20.88 0.37 -20.10
CA GLY A 241 -21.55 -0.77 -20.74
C GLY A 241 -22.93 -1.08 -20.21
N ARG A 242 -23.48 -0.21 -19.36
CA ARG A 242 -24.89 -0.29 -18.98
C ARG A 242 -25.81 0.34 -20.02
N THR A 243 -27.07 -0.05 -19.96
CA THR A 243 -28.13 0.59 -20.73
C THR A 243 -28.04 2.11 -20.58
N GLY A 244 -27.83 2.83 -21.70
CA GLY A 244 -27.67 4.27 -21.73
C GLY A 244 -26.22 4.80 -21.70
N THR A 245 -25.20 3.92 -21.59
CA THR A 245 -23.82 4.32 -21.86
C THR A 245 -23.59 4.33 -23.37
N PRO A 246 -23.11 5.44 -23.96
CA PRO A 246 -22.75 5.48 -25.37
C PRO A 246 -21.64 4.47 -25.71
N ASP A 247 -21.77 3.78 -26.86
CA ASP A 247 -20.81 2.74 -27.28
C ASP A 247 -19.40 3.30 -27.50
N ASP A 248 -19.28 4.56 -27.90
CA ASP A 248 -17.99 5.25 -28.11
C ASP A 248 -17.19 5.46 -26.80
N LEU A 249 -17.82 5.37 -25.64
CA LEU A 249 -17.16 5.49 -24.36
C LEU A 249 -16.37 4.23 -23.95
N PHE A 250 -16.65 3.07 -24.55
CA PHE A 250 -15.88 1.85 -24.25
C PHE A 250 -14.41 1.95 -24.64
N GLY A 251 -14.07 2.74 -25.66
CA GLY A 251 -12.71 3.01 -26.08
C GLY A 251 -11.92 3.95 -25.17
N LEU A 252 -12.54 4.56 -24.16
CA LEU A 252 -11.84 5.46 -23.23
C LEU A 252 -10.89 4.71 -22.29
N GLU A 253 -11.24 3.50 -21.92
CA GLU A 253 -10.38 2.64 -21.12
C GLU A 253 -9.56 1.77 -22.06
N LEU A 254 -8.26 2.06 -22.13
CA LEU A 254 -7.34 1.43 -23.08
C LEU A 254 -7.12 -0.07 -22.84
N ARG A 255 -7.81 -0.66 -21.84
CA ARG A 255 -7.63 -2.06 -21.46
C ARG A 255 -8.82 -2.59 -20.67
N ARG A 256 -8.82 -3.93 -20.52
CA ARG A 256 -9.80 -4.64 -19.70
C ARG A 256 -9.78 -4.16 -18.24
N ARG A 257 -10.96 -3.97 -17.67
CA ARG A 257 -11.11 -3.63 -16.23
C ARG A 257 -10.71 -4.77 -15.30
N GLY A 258 -10.69 -5.99 -15.78
CA GLY A 258 -10.40 -7.16 -14.97
C GLY A 258 -11.44 -7.38 -13.89
N ILE A 259 -10.98 -7.50 -12.64
CA ILE A 259 -11.87 -7.67 -11.49
C ILE A 259 -12.54 -6.36 -11.05
N PHE A 260 -12.00 -5.19 -11.40
CA PHE A 260 -12.58 -3.90 -11.04
C PHE A 260 -14.00 -3.76 -11.60
N GLY A 261 -14.97 -3.53 -10.71
CA GLY A 261 -16.40 -3.54 -11.06
C GLY A 261 -16.98 -4.94 -11.29
N GLY A 262 -16.19 -5.99 -11.15
CA GLY A 262 -16.61 -7.38 -11.12
C GLY A 262 -17.18 -7.80 -9.77
N ALA A 263 -17.33 -9.10 -9.56
CA ALA A 263 -17.86 -9.68 -8.33
C ALA A 263 -16.90 -10.74 -7.78
N ILE A 264 -16.64 -10.72 -6.48
CA ILE A 264 -15.78 -11.69 -5.79
C ILE A 264 -16.44 -12.16 -4.50
N GLY A 265 -16.37 -13.45 -4.18
CA GLY A 265 -16.95 -13.94 -2.93
C GLY A 265 -17.17 -15.45 -2.85
N VAL A 266 -18.21 -15.81 -2.08
CA VAL A 266 -18.51 -17.19 -1.69
C VAL A 266 -19.98 -17.52 -1.99
N LEU A 267 -20.19 -18.67 -2.62
CA LEU A 267 -21.51 -19.26 -2.80
C LEU A 267 -21.56 -20.62 -2.08
N SER A 268 -22.64 -20.86 -1.35
CA SER A 268 -22.88 -22.14 -0.70
C SER A 268 -24.35 -22.55 -0.83
N LEU A 269 -24.71 -23.67 -0.24
CA LEU A 269 -26.11 -24.12 -0.18
C LEU A 269 -27.02 -23.08 0.51
N HIS A 270 -26.50 -22.44 1.58
CA HIS A 270 -27.29 -21.58 2.46
C HIS A 270 -27.05 -20.07 2.24
N SER A 271 -26.01 -19.69 1.49
CA SER A 271 -25.67 -18.28 1.32
C SER A 271 -24.97 -18.00 -0.02
N VAL A 272 -25.21 -16.82 -0.54
CA VAL A 272 -24.44 -16.21 -1.61
C VAL A 272 -23.96 -14.86 -1.08
N VAL A 273 -22.65 -14.68 -1.01
CA VAL A 273 -22.03 -13.44 -0.54
C VAL A 273 -21.04 -12.98 -1.58
N LEU A 274 -21.34 -11.88 -2.25
CA LEU A 274 -20.50 -11.28 -3.30
C LEU A 274 -20.23 -9.82 -2.98
N TYR A 275 -18.97 -9.44 -3.11
CA TYR A 275 -18.50 -8.06 -3.03
C TYR A 275 -18.10 -7.54 -4.41
N SER A 276 -18.19 -6.23 -4.61
CA SER A 276 -17.63 -5.59 -5.78
C SER A 276 -16.12 -5.80 -5.83
N GLY A 277 -15.57 -6.08 -7.00
CA GLY A 277 -14.14 -6.19 -7.22
C GLY A 277 -13.38 -4.85 -7.21
N CYS A 278 -14.02 -3.74 -6.79
CA CYS A 278 -13.30 -2.49 -6.50
C CYS A 278 -12.32 -2.70 -5.34
N ARG A 279 -11.29 -1.85 -5.23
CA ARG A 279 -10.23 -1.96 -4.20
C ARG A 279 -9.53 -3.32 -4.22
N THR A 280 -9.30 -3.86 -5.41
CA THR A 280 -8.64 -5.17 -5.58
C THR A 280 -7.25 -4.99 -6.20
N PHE A 281 -6.25 -5.49 -5.49
CA PHE A 281 -4.89 -5.63 -5.98
C PHE A 281 -4.76 -6.96 -6.70
N GLU A 282 -4.27 -6.94 -7.93
CA GLU A 282 -4.12 -8.11 -8.79
C GLU A 282 -2.67 -8.28 -9.22
N LYS A 283 -2.17 -9.53 -9.26
CA LYS A 283 -0.91 -9.86 -9.93
C LYS A 283 -0.88 -11.31 -10.40
N ARG A 284 0.07 -11.65 -11.30
CA ARG A 284 0.41 -13.03 -11.59
C ARG A 284 1.30 -13.62 -10.49
N PRO A 285 1.20 -14.91 -10.21
CA PRO A 285 2.16 -15.58 -9.33
C PRO A 285 3.60 -15.44 -9.88
N GLY A 286 4.49 -14.97 -9.02
CA GLY A 286 5.89 -14.72 -9.39
C GLY A 286 6.19 -13.28 -9.82
N ASP A 287 5.20 -12.47 -10.19
CA ASP A 287 5.41 -11.05 -10.46
C ASP A 287 5.71 -10.30 -9.16
N SER A 288 6.55 -9.28 -9.27
CA SER A 288 6.83 -8.32 -8.18
C SER A 288 5.88 -7.12 -8.19
N GLN A 289 4.97 -7.04 -9.17
CA GLN A 289 4.09 -5.89 -9.36
C GLN A 289 2.63 -6.25 -9.13
N TYR A 290 1.97 -5.44 -8.30
CA TYR A 290 0.52 -5.42 -8.16
C TYR A 290 -0.08 -4.32 -9.01
N ARG A 291 -1.26 -4.57 -9.55
CA ARG A 291 -2.13 -3.59 -10.22
C ARG A 291 -3.32 -3.31 -9.33
N LEU A 292 -3.69 -2.05 -9.22
CA LEU A 292 -4.90 -1.60 -8.58
C LEU A 292 -5.66 -0.72 -9.57
N ALA A 293 -6.84 -1.16 -9.99
CA ALA A 293 -7.74 -0.32 -10.74
C ALA A 293 -8.54 0.57 -9.76
N LEU A 294 -8.57 1.85 -10.06
CA LEU A 294 -9.22 2.90 -9.26
C LEU A 294 -10.32 3.54 -10.09
N GLY A 295 -11.51 3.64 -9.54
CA GLY A 295 -12.65 4.24 -10.20
C GLY A 295 -12.87 5.70 -9.80
N ALA A 296 -13.38 6.49 -10.73
CA ALA A 296 -13.95 7.79 -10.43
C ALA A 296 -15.24 8.00 -11.20
N ARG A 297 -16.25 8.58 -10.55
CA ARG A 297 -17.45 9.04 -11.22
C ARG A 297 -17.18 10.34 -11.94
N ILE A 298 -17.52 10.37 -13.22
CA ILE A 298 -17.49 11.56 -14.07
C ILE A 298 -18.92 12.00 -14.33
N ASN A 299 -19.21 13.24 -13.94
CA ASN A 299 -20.44 13.93 -14.25
C ASN A 299 -20.17 15.44 -14.35
N LYS A 300 -21.21 16.21 -14.63
CA LYS A 300 -21.15 17.67 -14.82
C LYS A 300 -20.62 18.41 -13.58
N GLY A 301 -20.91 17.91 -12.38
CA GLY A 301 -20.54 18.54 -11.09
C GLY A 301 -19.13 18.20 -10.60
N VAL A 302 -18.46 17.18 -11.16
CA VAL A 302 -17.15 16.73 -10.70
C VAL A 302 -16.06 17.20 -11.67
N SER A 303 -15.07 17.94 -11.16
CA SER A 303 -13.90 18.32 -11.96
C SER A 303 -12.93 17.14 -12.14
N ALA A 304 -12.13 17.16 -13.22
CA ALA A 304 -11.08 16.16 -13.44
C ALA A 304 -10.05 16.13 -12.29
N GLN A 305 -9.74 17.30 -11.75
CA GLN A 305 -8.84 17.44 -10.60
C GLN A 305 -9.41 16.74 -9.36
N ALA A 306 -10.69 16.98 -9.02
CA ALA A 306 -11.33 16.36 -7.86
C ALA A 306 -11.43 14.82 -8.01
N ALA A 307 -11.74 14.33 -9.22
CA ALA A 307 -11.76 12.90 -9.51
C ALA A 307 -10.37 12.25 -9.37
N TYR A 308 -9.33 12.91 -9.87
CA TYR A 308 -7.93 12.48 -9.74
C TYR A 308 -7.46 12.46 -8.28
N GLU A 309 -7.72 13.53 -7.52
CA GLU A 309 -7.39 13.60 -6.10
C GLU A 309 -8.12 12.53 -5.27
N GLY A 310 -9.37 12.23 -5.63
CA GLY A 310 -10.13 11.14 -5.01
C GLY A 310 -9.47 9.77 -5.21
N MET A 311 -8.98 9.48 -6.42
CA MET A 311 -8.24 8.24 -6.69
C MET A 311 -6.95 8.15 -5.87
N LEU A 312 -6.18 9.23 -5.76
CA LEU A 312 -4.97 9.27 -4.94
C LEU A 312 -5.27 9.13 -3.44
N ALA A 313 -6.36 9.75 -2.98
CA ALA A 313 -6.79 9.62 -1.59
C ALA A 313 -7.17 8.17 -1.26
N GLU A 314 -7.87 7.49 -2.16
CA GLU A 314 -8.22 6.07 -2.01
C GLU A 314 -6.98 5.17 -1.90
N VAL A 315 -5.95 5.40 -2.72
CA VAL A 315 -4.68 4.66 -2.61
C VAL A 315 -4.06 4.84 -1.22
N LYS A 316 -4.00 6.07 -0.72
CA LYS A 316 -3.44 6.36 0.60
C LYS A 316 -4.24 5.70 1.73
N GLU A 317 -5.57 5.81 1.68
CA GLU A 317 -6.47 5.16 2.64
C GLU A 317 -6.25 3.65 2.70
N LEU A 318 -6.07 3.01 1.55
CA LEU A 318 -5.88 1.56 1.46
C LEU A 318 -4.51 1.09 1.94
N THR A 319 -3.47 1.90 1.77
CA THR A 319 -2.08 1.43 1.85
C THR A 319 -1.26 2.03 2.99
N LEU A 320 -1.66 3.17 3.54
CA LEU A 320 -0.92 3.87 4.59
C LEU A 320 -1.71 3.93 5.90
N PRO A 321 -1.04 3.87 7.08
CA PRO A 321 -1.66 4.23 8.35
C PRO A 321 -2.27 5.64 8.30
N SER A 322 -3.37 5.87 9.03
CA SER A 322 -4.09 7.14 9.00
C SER A 322 -3.27 8.33 9.51
N ASP A 323 -2.30 8.07 10.40
CA ASP A 323 -1.37 9.04 10.99
C ASP A 323 0.01 9.04 10.31
N PHE A 324 0.16 8.32 9.19
CA PHE A 324 1.43 8.20 8.49
C PHE A 324 2.01 9.56 8.10
N ALA A 325 3.30 9.73 8.39
CA ALA A 325 4.10 10.85 7.94
C ALA A 325 5.51 10.39 7.56
N LEU A 326 6.04 10.95 6.49
CA LEU A 326 7.47 10.89 6.21
C LEU A 326 8.18 11.86 7.15
N GLU A 327 9.32 11.46 7.70
CA GLU A 327 10.04 12.26 8.70
C GLU A 327 11.53 12.34 8.38
N GLU A 328 12.10 13.53 8.55
CA GLU A 328 13.54 13.76 8.51
C GLU A 328 14.00 14.35 9.84
N ARG A 329 15.12 13.82 10.34
CA ARG A 329 15.81 14.31 11.55
C ARG A 329 17.08 15.02 11.12
N MET A 330 17.33 16.20 11.67
CA MET A 330 18.47 17.04 11.29
C MET A 330 19.08 17.68 12.53
N ARG A 331 20.39 17.95 12.49
CA ARG A 331 21.06 18.76 13.50
C ARG A 331 20.78 20.22 13.25
N LEU A 332 20.36 20.91 14.29
CA LEU A 332 20.26 22.34 14.37
C LEU A 332 21.26 22.84 15.43
N GLU A 333 22.12 23.79 15.04
CA GLU A 333 23.12 24.40 15.92
C GLU A 333 23.34 25.86 15.50
N ASP A 334 23.24 26.79 16.45
CA ASP A 334 23.45 28.23 16.26
C ASP A 334 22.71 28.81 15.04
N GLY A 335 21.44 28.41 14.84
CA GLY A 335 20.59 28.87 13.75
C GLY A 335 20.94 28.30 12.37
N SER A 336 21.79 27.29 12.33
CA SER A 336 22.17 26.56 11.11
C SER A 336 21.74 25.11 11.17
N VAL A 337 21.27 24.56 10.04
CA VAL A 337 20.78 23.18 9.93
C VAL A 337 21.72 22.37 9.04
N PHE A 338 22.12 21.20 9.55
CA PHE A 338 23.00 20.28 8.84
C PHE A 338 22.25 19.51 7.74
N LEU A 339 22.78 19.51 6.51
CA LEU A 339 22.25 18.82 5.33
C LEU A 339 20.81 19.19 4.95
N LEU A 340 20.29 20.36 5.36
CA LEU A 340 18.89 20.77 5.18
C LEU A 340 18.40 20.53 3.73
N GLU A 341 19.11 21.04 2.74
CA GLU A 341 18.73 20.92 1.34
C GLU A 341 18.61 19.45 0.91
N ARG A 342 19.55 18.58 1.36
CA ARG A 342 19.54 17.14 1.04
C ARG A 342 18.36 16.44 1.70
N HIS A 343 18.05 16.76 2.94
CA HIS A 343 16.88 16.24 3.66
C HIS A 343 15.57 16.64 2.97
N LEU A 344 15.44 17.89 2.57
CA LEU A 344 14.25 18.36 1.84
C LEU A 344 14.09 17.66 0.48
N LYS A 345 15.17 17.52 -0.29
CA LYS A 345 15.17 16.78 -1.58
C LYS A 345 14.85 15.30 -1.39
N HIS A 346 15.38 14.69 -0.33
CA HIS A 346 15.07 13.29 0.01
C HIS A 346 13.60 13.13 0.39
N LEU A 347 13.10 13.96 1.29
CA LEU A 347 11.70 13.97 1.70
C LEU A 347 10.74 14.21 0.52
N LYS A 348 11.10 15.14 -0.38
CA LYS A 348 10.36 15.40 -1.63
C LYS A 348 10.29 14.14 -2.50
N LYS A 349 11.43 13.49 -2.75
CA LYS A 349 11.50 12.27 -3.56
C LYS A 349 10.64 11.14 -2.97
N LEU A 350 10.69 10.95 -1.64
CA LEU A 350 9.83 9.98 -0.96
C LEU A 350 8.35 10.36 -1.07
N GLY A 351 8.00 11.63 -0.87
CA GLY A 351 6.63 12.11 -1.02
C GLY A 351 6.08 11.87 -2.41
N GLU A 352 6.85 12.21 -3.45
CA GLU A 352 6.48 11.95 -4.84
C GLU A 352 6.26 10.45 -5.11
N SER A 353 7.13 9.58 -4.57
CA SER A 353 6.98 8.13 -4.75
C SER A 353 5.73 7.55 -4.10
N LEU A 354 5.17 8.22 -3.11
CA LEU A 354 3.95 7.85 -2.39
C LEU A 354 2.71 8.66 -2.84
N GLY A 355 2.85 9.51 -3.85
CA GLY A 355 1.77 10.40 -4.30
C GLY A 355 1.35 11.42 -3.23
N ILE A 356 2.23 11.78 -2.30
CA ILE A 356 1.99 12.83 -1.31
C ILE A 356 2.30 14.19 -1.95
N PRO A 357 1.44 15.23 -1.80
CA PRO A 357 1.72 16.57 -2.29
C PRO A 357 3.02 17.13 -1.72
N VAL A 358 3.88 17.71 -2.56
CA VAL A 358 5.23 18.18 -2.19
C VAL A 358 5.49 19.65 -2.50
N GLU A 359 4.46 20.41 -2.87
CA GLU A 359 4.56 21.82 -3.27
C GLU A 359 5.13 22.68 -2.14
N SER A 360 4.81 22.37 -0.89
CA SER A 360 5.35 23.06 0.28
C SER A 360 6.85 22.83 0.44
N LEU A 361 7.32 21.60 0.16
CA LEU A 361 8.76 21.29 0.17
C LEU A 361 9.49 21.97 -0.98
N GLN A 362 8.90 22.01 -2.17
CA GLN A 362 9.51 22.67 -3.32
C GLN A 362 9.74 24.17 -3.03
N LYS A 363 8.76 24.85 -2.47
CA LYS A 363 8.91 26.26 -2.07
C LYS A 363 10.04 26.49 -1.08
N LEU A 364 10.22 25.57 -0.12
CA LEU A 364 11.35 25.66 0.83
C LEU A 364 12.70 25.44 0.13
N ILE A 365 12.79 24.46 -0.78
CA ILE A 365 14.01 24.18 -1.55
C ILE A 365 14.39 25.41 -2.40
N ASP A 366 13.44 26.00 -3.12
CA ASP A 366 13.65 27.17 -3.96
C ASP A 366 14.16 28.36 -3.12
N GLY A 367 13.58 28.56 -1.91
CA GLY A 367 14.01 29.63 -1.00
C GLY A 367 15.43 29.47 -0.42
N LEU A 368 15.94 28.22 -0.34
CA LEU A 368 17.31 27.95 0.12
C LEU A 368 18.36 28.28 -0.94
N GLU A 369 18.05 28.15 -2.22
CA GLU A 369 18.96 28.48 -3.32
C GLU A 369 19.31 29.99 -3.31
N ASP A 370 18.39 30.83 -2.84
CA ASP A 370 18.59 32.27 -2.74
C ASP A 370 19.41 32.70 -1.49
N ALA A 371 19.50 31.83 -0.47
CA ALA A 371 20.05 32.24 0.84
C ALA A 371 21.58 32.08 1.01
N GLY A 372 22.24 31.33 0.12
CA GLY A 372 23.70 31.10 0.14
C GLY A 372 24.18 30.21 1.31
N VAL A 373 25.39 29.64 1.18
CA VAL A 373 26.05 28.79 2.19
C VAL A 373 26.71 29.65 3.27
N LEU A 374 26.43 29.37 4.55
CA LEU A 374 27.04 30.07 5.69
C LEU A 374 28.30 29.33 6.23
N PRO A 375 29.27 30.08 6.83
CA PRO A 375 30.34 29.49 7.60
C PRO A 375 29.80 28.84 8.89
N VAL A 376 30.33 27.69 9.28
CA VAL A 376 29.75 26.72 10.18
C VAL A 376 30.41 26.67 11.55
N PRO A 377 29.62 26.44 12.65
CA PRO A 377 30.16 25.98 13.92
C PRO A 377 30.78 24.57 13.78
N GLY A 378 31.83 24.30 14.56
CA GLY A 378 32.67 23.15 14.35
C GLY A 378 32.09 21.79 14.74
N MET A 379 31.31 21.17 13.88
CA MET A 379 31.12 19.72 13.94
C MET A 379 32.47 19.06 13.62
N GLN A 380 33.15 18.51 14.63
CA GLN A 380 34.38 17.74 14.44
C GLN A 380 34.05 16.35 13.98
N ASP A 381 33.85 16.16 12.69
CA ASP A 381 33.84 14.81 12.12
C ASP A 381 35.27 14.38 11.78
N ARG A 382 35.68 13.20 12.29
CA ARG A 382 37.05 12.68 12.12
C ARG A 382 37.30 12.12 10.72
N PHE A 383 36.23 11.78 9.95
CA PHE A 383 36.38 11.09 8.67
C PHE A 383 36.30 11.99 7.45
N ALA A 384 35.44 13.00 7.49
CA ALA A 384 35.15 13.81 6.34
C ALA A 384 34.96 15.31 6.68
N PRO A 385 35.88 15.96 7.43
CA PRO A 385 35.67 17.31 7.93
C PRO A 385 35.42 18.30 6.81
N GLU A 386 36.05 18.17 5.65
CA GLU A 386 35.84 19.07 4.51
C GLU A 386 34.50 18.81 3.80
N VAL A 387 34.05 17.56 3.71
CA VAL A 387 32.75 17.19 3.12
C VAL A 387 31.61 17.75 3.97
N LEU A 388 31.75 17.69 5.29
CA LEU A 388 30.69 18.11 6.22
C LEU A 388 30.66 19.63 6.44
N LYS A 389 31.79 20.35 6.33
CA LYS A 389 31.85 21.79 6.43
C LYS A 389 31.00 22.55 5.42
N SER A 390 30.84 22.03 4.22
CA SER A 390 30.03 22.60 3.14
C SER A 390 28.53 22.27 3.18
N SER A 391 28.09 21.60 4.23
CA SER A 391 26.77 20.93 4.25
C SER A 391 25.75 21.60 5.18
N TRP A 392 25.99 22.85 5.56
CA TRP A 392 25.12 23.61 6.45
C TRP A 392 24.33 24.69 5.71
N SER A 393 23.09 24.86 6.10
CA SER A 393 22.21 25.92 5.58
C SER A 393 21.63 26.74 6.72
N LYS A 394 21.35 28.01 6.47
CA LYS A 394 20.67 28.86 7.45
C LYS A 394 19.25 28.34 7.68
N LEU A 395 18.82 28.36 8.95
CA LEU A 395 17.44 28.05 9.29
C LEU A 395 16.50 29.02 8.55
N PRO A 396 15.47 28.53 7.82
CA PRO A 396 14.48 29.41 7.21
C PRO A 396 13.86 30.37 8.24
N ALA A 397 13.63 31.63 7.85
CA ALA A 397 13.11 32.66 8.76
C ALA A 397 11.76 32.27 9.38
N GLU A 398 10.96 31.50 8.65
CA GLU A 398 9.67 30.95 9.08
C GLU A 398 9.80 29.98 10.27
N TRP A 399 10.98 29.38 10.45
CA TRP A 399 11.26 28.40 11.51
C TRP A 399 12.02 29.01 12.71
N SER A 400 12.46 30.22 12.60
CA SER A 400 13.32 30.87 13.61
C SER A 400 12.67 31.02 14.99
N GLY A 401 11.35 31.13 15.06
CA GLY A 401 10.60 31.22 16.33
C GLY A 401 10.43 29.90 17.10
N MET A 402 10.84 28.75 16.53
CA MET A 402 10.69 27.42 17.13
C MET A 402 11.95 26.96 17.88
N VAL A 403 13.01 27.76 17.90
CA VAL A 403 14.33 27.38 18.39
C VAL A 403 14.70 28.13 19.64
N GLU A 404 14.95 27.42 20.74
CA GLU A 404 15.62 27.99 21.91
C GLU A 404 17.08 28.35 21.57
N ALA A 405 17.52 29.51 21.99
CA ALA A 405 18.87 29.99 21.71
C ALA A 405 19.93 29.15 22.44
N GLY A 406 20.86 28.62 21.69
CA GLY A 406 22.09 28.01 22.15
C GLY A 406 22.06 26.49 22.34
N GLY A 407 23.09 25.80 21.83
CA GLY A 407 23.29 24.37 21.93
C GLY A 407 22.80 23.60 20.71
N VAL A 408 23.00 22.27 20.78
CA VAL A 408 22.58 21.34 19.71
C VAL A 408 21.16 20.91 19.94
N SER A 409 20.34 20.96 18.88
CA SER A 409 18.97 20.46 18.88
C SER A 409 18.75 19.47 17.73
N GLU A 410 17.88 18.49 17.95
CA GLU A 410 17.29 17.69 16.90
C GLU A 410 16.11 18.47 16.32
N LEU A 411 16.19 18.79 15.04
CA LEU A 411 15.11 19.35 14.26
C LEU A 411 14.43 18.20 13.51
N ARG A 412 13.14 18.03 13.70
CA ARG A 412 12.32 17.01 13.03
C ARG A 412 11.32 17.66 12.11
N LEU A 413 11.37 17.33 10.84
CA LEU A 413 10.44 17.76 9.81
C LEU A 413 9.58 16.58 9.36
N SER A 414 8.27 16.70 9.49
CA SER A 414 7.29 15.67 9.09
C SER A 414 6.46 16.15 7.91
N LEU A 415 6.37 15.34 6.86
CA LEU A 415 5.47 15.52 5.72
C LEU A 415 4.28 14.59 5.89
N LYS A 416 3.11 15.15 6.18
CA LYS A 416 1.85 14.39 6.33
C LYS A 416 1.30 13.92 4.99
N GLY A 417 0.46 12.90 5.00
CA GLY A 417 -0.24 12.40 3.80
C GLY A 417 -1.03 13.47 3.04
N SER A 418 -1.43 14.56 3.69
CA SER A 418 -2.08 15.74 3.07
C SER A 418 -1.13 16.70 2.36
N GLY A 419 0.20 16.51 2.46
CA GLY A 419 1.21 17.48 2.02
C GLY A 419 1.52 18.60 3.03
N ALA A 420 0.87 18.60 4.20
CA ALA A 420 1.17 19.54 5.26
C ALA A 420 2.51 19.21 5.92
N LEU A 421 3.27 20.27 6.23
CA LEU A 421 4.54 20.17 6.94
C LEU A 421 4.35 20.47 8.43
N GLU A 422 4.92 19.63 9.27
CA GLU A 422 5.04 19.85 10.70
C GLU A 422 6.52 19.86 11.09
N LEU A 423 6.88 20.81 11.95
CA LEU A 423 8.24 20.97 12.42
C LEU A 423 8.25 20.94 13.95
N SER A 424 9.23 20.24 14.51
CA SER A 424 9.50 20.27 15.95
C SER A 424 11.01 20.32 16.20
N ALA A 425 11.41 20.92 17.31
CA ALA A 425 12.80 20.95 17.75
C ALA A 425 12.88 20.48 19.21
N THR A 426 13.85 19.61 19.50
CA THR A 426 14.13 19.10 20.85
C THR A 426 15.62 19.19 21.13
N ARG A 427 16.01 19.54 22.38
CA ARG A 427 17.41 19.60 22.76
C ARG A 427 18.07 18.22 22.61
N ALA A 428 19.16 18.14 21.88
CA ALA A 428 19.92 16.90 21.72
C ALA A 428 20.89 16.72 22.89
N ALA A 429 20.94 15.52 23.45
CA ALA A 429 21.96 15.17 24.44
C ALA A 429 23.31 14.90 23.74
N ASP A 430 24.43 15.19 24.40
CA ASP A 430 25.75 14.82 23.88
C ASP A 430 25.98 13.31 24.06
N PRO A 431 26.06 12.52 22.98
CA PRO A 431 26.22 11.07 23.07
C PRO A 431 27.62 10.65 23.58
N ALA A 432 28.60 11.55 23.54
CA ALA A 432 30.01 11.27 23.84
C ALA A 432 30.47 11.81 25.20
N ALA A 433 29.56 12.22 26.08
CA ALA A 433 29.92 12.76 27.40
C ALA A 433 30.54 11.67 28.30
N GLY A 434 31.83 11.36 28.10
CA GLY A 434 32.65 10.57 29.03
C GLY A 434 33.19 9.24 28.54
N SER A 435 32.51 8.45 27.72
CA SER A 435 32.98 7.16 27.18
C SER A 435 32.38 6.89 25.81
N LYS A 436 32.96 5.97 25.03
CA LYS A 436 32.33 5.53 23.77
C LYS A 436 30.94 4.97 24.09
N PRO A 437 29.93 5.45 23.41
CA PRO A 437 28.57 4.94 23.62
C PRO A 437 28.45 3.49 23.13
N LEU A 438 27.53 2.74 23.76
CA LEU A 438 27.29 1.33 23.44
C LEU A 438 26.35 1.20 22.22
N LEU A 439 26.72 0.35 21.26
CA LEU A 439 25.84 -0.16 20.22
C LEU A 439 25.29 -1.53 20.67
N GLY A 440 24.02 -1.56 21.05
CA GLY A 440 23.34 -2.78 21.46
C GLY A 440 23.12 -3.75 20.31
N LEU A 441 22.82 -5.02 20.59
CA LEU A 441 22.45 -6.00 19.57
C LEU A 441 20.95 -6.28 19.62
N SER A 442 20.30 -6.33 18.46
CA SER A 442 18.90 -6.74 18.35
C SER A 442 18.75 -8.26 18.56
N ARG A 443 17.68 -8.65 19.22
CA ARG A 443 17.26 -10.05 19.35
C ARG A 443 16.40 -10.54 18.17
N LYS A 444 15.95 -9.63 17.31
CA LYS A 444 15.08 -9.91 16.16
C LYS A 444 15.85 -9.56 14.89
N ALA A 445 15.77 -10.44 13.90
CA ALA A 445 16.23 -10.14 12.56
C ALA A 445 15.18 -9.28 11.82
N LEU A 446 15.66 -8.38 10.98
CA LEU A 446 14.79 -7.61 10.09
C LEU A 446 14.36 -8.46 8.89
N ASP A 447 13.16 -8.21 8.40
CA ASP A 447 12.72 -8.75 7.12
C ASP A 447 13.06 -7.74 6.01
N ASP A 448 14.13 -8.03 5.27
CA ASP A 448 14.64 -7.22 4.16
C ASP A 448 13.64 -7.03 3.00
N ARG A 449 12.51 -7.72 3.04
CA ARG A 449 11.39 -7.56 2.10
C ARG A 449 10.35 -6.54 2.57
N ASN A 450 10.53 -5.92 3.73
CA ASN A 450 9.62 -4.92 4.25
C ASN A 450 9.86 -3.57 3.55
N ASP A 451 8.96 -3.19 2.66
CA ASP A 451 9.09 -1.98 1.83
C ASP A 451 9.08 -0.68 2.64
N PHE A 452 8.46 -0.66 3.84
CA PHE A 452 8.50 0.50 4.73
C PHE A 452 9.88 0.77 5.34
N MET A 453 10.76 -0.24 5.40
CA MET A 453 12.10 -0.06 5.99
C MET A 453 12.99 0.92 5.22
N ALA A 454 12.71 1.12 3.93
CA ALA A 454 13.45 2.08 3.11
C ALA A 454 13.01 3.53 3.35
N LEU A 455 11.88 3.74 4.05
CA LEU A 455 11.30 5.06 4.27
C LEU A 455 11.78 5.66 5.59
N SER A 456 12.15 6.93 5.54
CA SER A 456 12.24 7.78 6.72
C SER A 456 10.81 8.21 7.09
N SER A 457 10.21 7.58 8.11
CA SER A 457 8.80 7.77 8.48
C SER A 457 8.54 7.54 9.96
N ASN A 458 7.35 7.94 10.43
CA ASN A 458 6.89 7.64 11.77
C ASN A 458 6.36 6.21 11.93
N TYR A 459 6.28 5.42 10.87
CA TYR A 459 5.80 4.04 10.89
C TYR A 459 6.97 3.05 10.84
N HIS A 460 7.41 2.56 12.00
CA HIS A 460 8.55 1.64 12.13
C HIS A 460 8.40 0.64 13.28
N PRO A 461 7.30 -0.12 13.37
CA PRO A 461 7.03 -1.01 14.52
C PRO A 461 8.08 -2.12 14.73
N TRP A 462 8.90 -2.42 13.73
CA TRP A 462 10.02 -3.36 13.82
C TRP A 462 11.19 -2.82 14.64
N PHE A 463 11.28 -1.50 14.87
CA PHE A 463 12.31 -0.86 15.68
C PHE A 463 11.84 -0.49 17.10
N ASP A 464 10.56 -0.63 17.44
CA ASP A 464 9.98 -0.13 18.69
C ASP A 464 10.73 -0.62 19.94
N ASP A 465 11.01 -1.94 20.05
CA ASP A 465 11.76 -2.50 21.19
C ASP A 465 13.17 -1.88 21.31
N ALA A 466 13.82 -1.62 20.17
CA ALA A 466 15.16 -1.05 20.13
C ALA A 466 15.15 0.44 20.51
N LEU A 467 14.18 1.19 19.97
CA LEU A 467 14.00 2.61 20.29
C LEU A 467 13.63 2.84 21.76
N GLN A 468 12.89 1.91 22.39
CA GLN A 468 12.64 1.95 23.83
C GLN A 468 13.92 1.77 24.65
N ARG A 469 14.82 0.88 24.24
CA ARG A 469 16.12 0.69 24.89
C ARG A 469 17.01 1.92 24.75
N VAL A 470 17.02 2.56 23.58
CA VAL A 470 17.71 3.83 23.35
C VAL A 470 17.13 4.95 24.22
N ALA A 471 15.83 5.10 24.25
CA ALA A 471 15.13 6.11 25.08
C ALA A 471 15.36 5.87 26.60
N GLY A 472 15.50 4.61 27.00
CA GLY A 472 15.85 4.20 28.37
C GLY A 472 17.33 4.43 28.74
N GLY A 473 18.19 4.86 27.79
CA GLY A 473 19.60 5.11 28.02
C GLY A 473 20.45 3.83 28.14
N GLU A 474 19.94 2.66 27.71
CA GLU A 474 20.69 1.41 27.77
C GLU A 474 21.82 1.36 26.72
N CYS A 475 21.63 2.01 25.57
CA CYS A 475 22.57 2.07 24.47
C CYS A 475 22.31 3.31 23.61
N PHE A 476 23.30 3.67 22.79
CA PHE A 476 23.15 4.77 21.82
C PHE A 476 22.27 4.39 20.66
N ASP A 477 22.45 3.17 20.14
CA ASP A 477 21.64 2.59 19.09
C ASP A 477 21.64 1.05 19.20
N VAL A 478 20.88 0.36 18.35
CA VAL A 478 20.76 -1.10 18.33
C VAL A 478 21.07 -1.62 16.94
N PHE A 479 22.09 -2.47 16.81
CA PHE A 479 22.50 -3.13 15.58
C PHE A 479 21.55 -4.24 15.18
N PHE A 480 21.12 -4.24 13.92
CA PHE A 480 20.26 -5.25 13.32
C PHE A 480 20.96 -6.03 12.22
N VAL A 481 20.60 -7.29 12.13
CA VAL A 481 20.89 -8.17 10.98
C VAL A 481 19.59 -8.54 10.28
N ASN A 482 19.66 -8.89 8.99
CA ASN A 482 18.51 -9.41 8.27
C ASN A 482 18.28 -10.90 8.53
N ARG A 483 17.24 -11.48 7.92
CA ARG A 483 16.88 -12.91 8.03
C ARG A 483 17.98 -13.88 7.58
N PHE A 484 19.00 -13.41 6.88
CA PHE A 484 20.16 -14.21 6.45
C PHE A 484 21.38 -14.03 7.35
N GLY A 485 21.29 -13.20 8.38
CA GLY A 485 22.38 -12.87 9.28
C GLY A 485 23.39 -11.86 8.71
N ALA A 486 23.04 -11.15 7.63
CA ALA A 486 23.83 -10.05 7.11
C ALA A 486 23.55 -8.76 7.89
N ALA A 487 24.60 -7.97 8.12
CA ALA A 487 24.51 -6.66 8.76
C ALA A 487 23.58 -5.72 7.95
N CYS A 488 22.71 -4.98 8.64
CA CYS A 488 21.76 -4.04 8.03
C CYS A 488 22.04 -2.60 8.47
N CYS A 489 21.45 -2.20 9.60
CA CYS A 489 21.42 -0.82 10.08
C CYS A 489 21.33 -0.77 11.60
N GLY A 490 21.36 0.42 12.16
CA GLY A 490 20.87 0.73 13.49
C GLY A 490 19.36 0.93 13.53
N ALA A 491 18.79 1.16 14.70
CA ALA A 491 17.38 1.52 14.85
C ALA A 491 17.09 2.97 14.39
N HIS A 492 18.06 3.87 14.52
CA HIS A 492 17.95 5.28 14.11
C HIS A 492 19.19 5.82 13.38
N SER A 493 20.23 5.02 13.16
CA SER A 493 21.46 5.39 12.44
C SER A 493 21.84 4.36 11.38
N ASP A 494 22.64 4.79 10.41
CA ASP A 494 23.36 3.88 9.51
C ASP A 494 24.67 3.43 10.17
N LEU A 495 25.11 2.22 9.84
CA LEU A 495 26.32 1.66 10.42
C LEU A 495 27.51 1.73 9.46
N ILE A 496 28.67 2.09 9.99
CA ILE A 496 29.95 2.11 9.28
C ILE A 496 30.94 1.25 10.05
N PHE A 497 31.64 0.38 9.35
CA PHE A 497 32.64 -0.53 9.91
C PHE A 497 34.01 -0.24 9.31
N GLU A 498 35.05 -0.19 10.14
CA GLU A 498 36.41 -0.14 9.66
C GLU A 498 36.96 -1.57 9.57
N VAL A 499 37.23 -2.01 8.34
CA VAL A 499 37.71 -3.36 8.03
C VAL A 499 39.00 -3.25 7.21
N ASN A 500 40.11 -3.73 7.73
CA ASN A 500 41.44 -3.65 7.08
C ASN A 500 41.85 -2.22 6.65
N GLY A 501 41.47 -1.22 7.41
CA GLY A 501 41.75 0.20 7.12
C GLY A 501 40.81 0.85 6.11
N GLU A 502 39.78 0.14 5.60
CA GLU A 502 38.73 0.69 4.75
C GLU A 502 37.45 0.90 5.56
N LEU A 503 36.74 2.00 5.27
CA LEU A 503 35.42 2.26 5.83
C LEU A 503 34.34 1.71 4.91
N VAL A 504 33.52 0.80 5.44
CA VAL A 504 32.45 0.12 4.70
C VAL A 504 31.12 0.23 5.41
N THR A 505 30.04 0.21 4.65
CA THR A 505 28.65 0.24 5.15
C THR A 505 27.85 -0.85 4.46
N PRO A 506 26.87 -1.49 5.12
CA PRO A 506 25.98 -2.44 4.46
C PRO A 506 25.24 -1.79 3.26
N PRO A 507 25.05 -2.52 2.14
CA PRO A 507 24.20 -2.06 1.05
C PRO A 507 22.74 -1.89 1.52
N LEU A 508 22.03 -0.93 0.96
CA LEU A 508 20.62 -0.70 1.27
C LEU A 508 19.72 -1.91 0.96
N THR A 509 20.15 -2.76 0.03
CA THR A 509 19.47 -4.03 -0.30
C THR A 509 19.46 -5.06 0.84
N MET A 510 20.30 -4.88 1.86
CA MET A 510 20.31 -5.75 3.05
C MET A 510 19.19 -5.39 4.03
N GLY A 511 18.53 -4.28 3.85
CA GLY A 511 17.50 -3.70 4.72
C GLY A 511 18.02 -2.49 5.50
N GLY A 512 17.15 -1.53 5.74
CA GLY A 512 17.46 -0.31 6.48
C GLY A 512 16.89 0.96 5.82
N VAL A 513 16.92 2.05 6.54
CA VAL A 513 16.48 3.37 6.07
C VAL A 513 17.55 3.97 5.14
N HIS A 514 17.13 4.72 4.14
CA HIS A 514 18.04 5.41 3.23
C HIS A 514 18.56 6.71 3.85
N GLY A 515 19.50 6.62 4.81
CA GLY A 515 20.02 7.76 5.55
C GLY A 515 20.74 8.79 4.67
N VAL A 516 20.39 10.07 4.85
CA VAL A 516 20.94 11.18 4.04
C VAL A 516 22.44 11.36 4.25
N LEU A 517 22.91 11.24 5.50
CA LEU A 517 24.35 11.35 5.82
C LEU A 517 25.13 10.18 5.20
N ARG A 518 24.65 8.95 5.35
CA ARG A 518 25.27 7.76 4.76
C ARG A 518 25.40 7.91 3.24
N ASN A 519 24.34 8.32 2.57
CA ASN A 519 24.34 8.50 1.13
C ASN A 519 25.34 9.57 0.67
N LEU A 520 25.48 10.67 1.41
CA LEU A 520 26.50 11.66 1.14
C LEU A 520 27.92 11.07 1.25
N LEU A 521 28.20 10.28 2.30
CA LEU A 521 29.53 9.70 2.51
C LEU A 521 29.88 8.68 1.41
N VAL A 522 28.90 7.88 0.93
CA VAL A 522 29.08 6.97 -0.22
C VAL A 522 29.31 7.75 -1.51
N GLU A 523 28.51 8.79 -1.78
CA GLU A 523 28.64 9.65 -2.97
C GLU A 523 30.01 10.30 -3.06
N LYS A 524 30.57 10.73 -1.92
CA LYS A 524 31.88 11.35 -1.82
C LYS A 524 33.04 10.34 -1.76
N GLY A 525 32.77 9.06 -1.79
CA GLY A 525 33.76 8.00 -1.73
C GLY A 525 34.48 7.88 -0.38
N VAL A 526 33.93 8.46 0.70
CA VAL A 526 34.47 8.35 2.06
C VAL A 526 34.26 6.94 2.61
N ILE A 527 33.12 6.34 2.31
CA ILE A 527 32.77 4.96 2.64
C ILE A 527 32.32 4.22 1.37
N ARG A 528 32.44 2.90 1.36
CA ARG A 528 31.94 2.08 0.27
C ARG A 528 30.94 1.04 0.78
N GLU A 529 30.03 0.64 -0.09
CA GLU A 529 29.09 -0.44 0.21
C GLU A 529 29.78 -1.80 0.16
N LYS A 530 29.53 -2.62 1.18
CA LYS A 530 29.99 -4.01 1.26
C LYS A 530 29.00 -4.84 2.06
N GLU A 531 28.57 -5.97 1.49
CA GLU A 531 27.85 -6.98 2.26
C GLU A 531 28.75 -7.55 3.37
N MET A 532 28.20 -7.63 4.57
CA MET A 532 28.92 -8.11 5.74
C MET A 532 28.05 -9.07 6.53
N SER A 533 28.63 -10.17 6.95
CA SER A 533 28.02 -11.06 7.94
C SER A 533 28.13 -10.44 9.35
N MET A 534 27.29 -10.90 10.27
CA MET A 534 27.40 -10.53 11.69
C MET A 534 28.81 -10.86 12.26
N THR A 535 29.43 -11.94 11.80
CA THR A 535 30.79 -12.33 12.23
C THR A 535 31.84 -11.32 11.78
N GLU A 536 31.76 -10.83 10.54
CA GLU A 536 32.67 -9.78 10.04
C GLU A 536 32.42 -8.45 10.75
N ALA A 537 31.16 -8.10 11.06
CA ALA A 537 30.84 -6.92 11.85
C ALA A 537 31.50 -6.94 13.25
N PHE A 538 31.45 -8.08 13.93
CA PHE A 538 32.14 -8.24 15.23
C PHE A 538 33.69 -8.27 15.13
N ALA A 539 34.23 -8.56 13.95
CA ALA A 539 35.66 -8.54 13.69
C ALA A 539 36.19 -7.19 13.21
N ALA A 540 35.31 -6.21 12.99
CA ALA A 540 35.71 -4.88 12.58
C ALA A 540 36.62 -4.19 13.61
N ASN A 541 37.58 -3.41 13.13
CA ASN A 541 38.53 -2.68 13.99
C ASN A 541 37.82 -1.58 14.79
N ARG A 542 36.88 -0.88 14.13
CA ARG A 542 36.08 0.18 14.73
C ARG A 542 34.69 0.15 14.12
N VAL A 543 33.69 0.61 14.87
CA VAL A 543 32.30 0.70 14.42
C VAL A 543 31.79 2.12 14.68
N PHE A 544 31.02 2.66 13.76
CA PHE A 544 30.44 4.00 13.86
C PHE A 544 28.96 3.96 13.49
N CYS A 545 28.20 4.83 14.16
CA CYS A 545 26.84 5.16 13.81
C CYS A 545 26.86 6.49 13.03
N ALA A 546 26.34 6.50 11.80
CA ALA A 546 26.13 7.72 11.02
C ALA A 546 24.70 8.22 11.28
N ASP A 547 24.59 9.25 12.11
CA ASP A 547 23.32 9.83 12.54
C ASP A 547 23.23 11.29 12.06
N PRO A 548 22.10 11.73 11.49
CA PRO A 548 21.99 13.09 10.94
C PRO A 548 22.02 14.20 12.00
N VAL A 549 21.81 13.87 13.30
CA VAL A 549 21.89 14.83 14.41
C VAL A 549 23.29 14.86 15.04
N TYR A 550 23.89 13.68 15.20
CA TYR A 550 25.16 13.53 15.92
C TYR A 550 26.38 13.38 15.01
N GLY A 551 26.17 13.22 13.69
CA GLY A 551 27.26 12.93 12.75
C GLY A 551 27.71 11.48 12.83
N THR A 552 29.02 11.23 12.62
CA THR A 552 29.62 9.89 12.74
C THR A 552 30.15 9.67 14.17
N VAL A 553 29.41 8.91 14.94
CA VAL A 553 29.72 8.59 16.36
C VAL A 553 30.39 7.23 16.44
N GLU A 554 31.62 7.18 16.98
CA GLU A 554 32.32 5.92 17.25
C GLU A 554 31.66 5.23 18.44
N VAL A 555 31.31 3.95 18.28
CA VAL A 555 30.58 3.14 19.28
C VAL A 555 31.28 1.86 19.63
N ASP A 556 31.01 1.32 20.83
CA ASP A 556 31.42 -0.02 21.23
C ASP A 556 30.31 -1.03 20.94
N LEU A 557 30.53 -1.94 19.99
CA LEU A 557 29.56 -2.97 19.62
C LEU A 557 29.46 -4.03 20.73
N GLN A 558 28.25 -4.25 21.24
CA GLN A 558 27.93 -5.28 22.23
C GLN A 558 28.15 -6.68 21.65
N ASP A 559 29.27 -7.33 22.02
CA ASP A 559 29.53 -8.72 21.63
C ASP A 559 29.06 -9.66 22.76
N PRO A 560 27.99 -10.46 22.52
CA PRO A 560 27.45 -11.37 23.53
C PRO A 560 28.47 -12.43 23.97
N ARG A 561 29.50 -12.71 23.16
CA ARG A 561 30.58 -13.65 23.51
C ARG A 561 31.56 -13.08 24.54
N ARG A 562 31.64 -11.75 24.66
CA ARG A 562 32.48 -11.06 25.68
C ARG A 562 31.76 -10.89 27.01
N ALA A 563 30.41 -10.92 27.03
CA ALA A 563 29.64 -10.83 28.26
C ALA A 563 29.59 -12.12 29.09
N ALA A 564 30.08 -13.24 28.53
CA ALA A 564 30.13 -14.56 29.19
C ALA A 564 31.46 -14.87 29.87
N LYS A 565 32.36 -13.91 29.94
CA LYS A 565 33.63 -13.99 30.72
C LYS A 565 33.55 -13.05 31.92
#